data_4cdfa851f5e7c13158f035533cd1575c
#
_entry.id   4cdfa851f5e7c13158f035533cd1575c
#
_cell.length_a   1.000
_cell.length_b   1.000
_cell.length_c   1.000
_cell.angle_alpha   90.00
_cell.angle_beta   90.00
_cell.angle_gamma   90.00
#
_symmetry.space_group_name_H-M   'P 1'
#
loop_
_entity.id
_entity.type
_entity.pdbx_description
1 polymer ?
#
loop_
_entity_poly.entity_id
_entity_poly.type
_entity_poly.pdbx_seq_one_letter_code
_entity_poly.pdbx_strand_id
1 'polypeptide(L)'
;MSMNYGINYGVAPNAGEGGVGRMLADDGEVYAYFDEVERMPFLCGVQGEGRKWTATFSQEALGVFDYLFTDAMTIIDHKGRNSRIYRPEEVHYDGVTKEQYMDHLVDQTVKILTNEPADIYANPTYLPDDMQADYDRYWTDARVDRVLDVLERYGIALEINARYRIPSFGII
;
A
#
# COMPACT_ATOMS: atom_id res chain seq x y z
N MET A 1 -21.52 12.47 3.30
CA MET A 1 -21.00 13.87 3.25
C MET A 1 -20.27 14.15 1.94
N SER A 2 -19.39 13.26 1.45
CA SER A 2 -18.64 13.41 0.18
C SER A 2 -19.52 13.53 -1.08
N MET A 3 -20.61 12.78 -1.15
CA MET A 3 -21.53 12.79 -2.31
C MET A 3 -22.16 14.16 -2.61
N ASN A 4 -22.31 15.02 -1.60
CA ASN A 4 -22.83 16.38 -1.80
C ASN A 4 -21.85 17.33 -2.51
N TYR A 5 -20.59 16.93 -2.63
CA TYR A 5 -19.53 17.71 -3.27
C TYR A 5 -19.10 17.14 -4.62
N GLY A 6 -19.83 16.14 -5.17
CA GLY A 6 -19.47 15.47 -6.40
C GLY A 6 -18.24 14.58 -6.31
N ILE A 7 -17.90 14.14 -5.09
CA ILE A 7 -16.76 13.24 -4.83
C ILE A 7 -17.29 11.80 -4.74
N ASN A 8 -16.69 10.90 -5.51
CA ASN A 8 -16.96 9.47 -5.39
C ASN A 8 -16.46 8.96 -4.03
N TYR A 9 -17.23 8.07 -3.43
CA TYR A 9 -16.88 7.42 -2.18
C TYR A 9 -16.58 5.95 -2.45
N GLY A 10 -15.51 5.43 -1.86
CA GLY A 10 -15.14 4.03 -1.95
C GLY A 10 -15.04 3.40 -0.57
N VAL A 11 -15.24 2.09 -0.51
CA VAL A 11 -15.03 1.24 0.66
C VAL A 11 -14.05 0.12 0.29
N ALA A 12 -13.14 -0.20 1.18
CA ALA A 12 -12.16 -1.26 0.96
C ALA A 12 -11.86 -2.00 2.27
N PRO A 13 -12.15 -3.30 2.38
CA PRO A 13 -11.63 -4.16 3.42
C PRO A 13 -10.17 -4.50 3.12
N ASN A 14 -9.49 -5.05 4.10
CA ASN A 14 -8.17 -5.62 3.89
C ASN A 14 -8.29 -7.07 3.36
N ALA A 15 -7.34 -7.52 2.57
CA ALA A 15 -7.23 -8.88 2.08
C ALA A 15 -5.79 -9.39 2.23
N GLY A 16 -5.61 -10.60 2.75
CA GLY A 16 -4.30 -11.21 3.00
C GLY A 16 -3.95 -11.32 4.48
N GLU A 17 -2.71 -11.04 4.86
CA GLU A 17 -2.20 -11.25 6.21
C GLU A 17 -1.82 -9.94 6.90
N GLY A 18 -2.32 -9.71 8.10
CA GLY A 18 -1.75 -8.72 9.04
C GLY A 18 -2.46 -7.37 9.13
N GLY A 19 -3.51 -7.13 8.35
CA GLY A 19 -4.27 -5.88 8.40
C GLY A 19 -5.08 -5.68 9.68
N VAL A 20 -5.70 -4.52 9.79
CA VAL A 20 -6.59 -4.15 10.90
C VAL A 20 -8.01 -3.97 10.35
N GLY A 21 -9.00 -4.50 11.05
CA GLY A 21 -10.40 -4.43 10.66
C GLY A 21 -10.88 -5.70 9.95
N ARG A 22 -11.81 -5.57 8.98
CA ARG A 22 -12.30 -6.72 8.23
C ARG A 22 -11.20 -7.22 7.29
N MET A 23 -10.90 -8.51 7.40
CA MET A 23 -9.94 -9.22 6.55
C MET A 23 -10.70 -10.20 5.68
N LEU A 24 -10.34 -10.26 4.40
CA LEU A 24 -10.78 -11.30 3.47
C LEU A 24 -9.66 -12.33 3.33
N ALA A 25 -9.96 -13.60 3.54
CA ALA A 25 -8.98 -14.67 3.59
C ALA A 25 -8.99 -15.59 2.36
N ASP A 26 -10.08 -15.61 1.59
CA ASP A 26 -10.26 -16.42 0.39
C ASP A 26 -11.28 -15.81 -0.59
N ASP A 27 -11.41 -16.43 -1.77
CA ASP A 27 -12.33 -15.98 -2.82
C ASP A 27 -13.81 -16.02 -2.36
N GLY A 28 -14.19 -16.96 -1.50
CA GLY A 28 -15.55 -17.06 -0.99
C GLY A 28 -15.92 -15.83 -0.14
N GLU A 29 -14.99 -15.36 0.68
CA GLU A 29 -15.16 -14.15 1.48
C GLU A 29 -15.16 -12.88 0.61
N VAL A 30 -14.42 -12.86 -0.50
CA VAL A 30 -14.46 -11.79 -1.50
C VAL A 30 -15.86 -11.68 -2.08
N TYR A 31 -16.43 -12.77 -2.58
CA TYR A 31 -17.77 -12.76 -3.16
C TYR A 31 -18.84 -12.41 -2.13
N ALA A 32 -18.75 -12.94 -0.91
CA ALA A 32 -19.68 -12.61 0.17
C ALA A 32 -19.64 -11.12 0.54
N TYR A 33 -18.44 -10.53 0.56
CA TYR A 33 -18.29 -9.09 0.78
C TYR A 33 -18.86 -8.27 -0.38
N PHE A 34 -18.58 -8.67 -1.62
CA PHE A 34 -19.09 -8.00 -2.81
C PHE A 34 -20.63 -7.98 -2.82
N ASP A 35 -21.27 -9.11 -2.55
CA ASP A 35 -22.74 -9.22 -2.47
C ASP A 35 -23.37 -8.27 -1.42
N GLU A 36 -22.64 -7.98 -0.33
CA GLU A 36 -23.08 -7.04 0.70
C GLU A 36 -23.06 -5.58 0.21
N VAL A 37 -22.08 -5.22 -0.64
CA VAL A 37 -21.81 -3.81 -0.98
C VAL A 37 -22.19 -3.45 -2.42
N GLU A 38 -22.39 -4.39 -3.34
CA GLU A 38 -22.65 -4.15 -4.78
C GLU A 38 -23.81 -3.20 -5.07
N ARG A 39 -24.81 -3.17 -4.17
CA ARG A 39 -26.00 -2.30 -4.30
C ARG A 39 -25.85 -0.95 -3.64
N MET A 40 -24.74 -0.69 -3.00
CA MET A 40 -24.46 0.58 -2.35
C MET A 40 -23.91 1.58 -3.37
N PRO A 41 -24.16 2.89 -3.17
CA PRO A 41 -23.69 3.92 -4.10
C PRO A 41 -22.21 4.26 -3.84
N PHE A 42 -21.36 3.27 -3.70
CA PHE A 42 -19.94 3.41 -3.46
C PHE A 42 -19.14 2.62 -4.50
N LEU A 43 -17.88 2.98 -4.67
CA LEU A 43 -16.90 2.12 -5.31
C LEU A 43 -16.48 1.04 -4.32
N CYS A 44 -16.44 -0.21 -4.79
CA CYS A 44 -16.02 -1.36 -4.00
C CYS A 44 -14.56 -1.67 -4.30
N GLY A 45 -13.69 -1.53 -3.31
CA GLY A 45 -12.26 -1.83 -3.46
C GLY A 45 -11.78 -2.86 -2.46
N VAL A 46 -10.49 -3.18 -2.53
CA VAL A 46 -9.80 -4.01 -1.54
C VAL A 46 -8.36 -3.54 -1.37
N GLN A 47 -7.86 -3.57 -0.14
CA GLN A 47 -6.46 -3.30 0.17
C GLN A 47 -5.71 -4.61 0.39
N GLY A 48 -4.74 -4.91 -0.47
CA GLY A 48 -3.86 -6.05 -0.33
C GLY A 48 -2.88 -5.86 0.83
N GLU A 49 -2.89 -6.79 1.77
CA GLU A 49 -2.03 -6.79 2.95
C GLU A 49 -0.97 -7.88 2.89
N GLY A 50 0.26 -7.52 3.32
CA GLY A 50 1.39 -8.44 3.23
C GLY A 50 1.87 -8.63 1.79
N ARG A 51 2.61 -9.73 1.52
CA ARG A 51 3.20 -9.97 0.18
C ARG A 51 2.65 -11.22 -0.52
N LYS A 52 1.71 -11.91 0.11
CA LYS A 52 1.13 -13.16 -0.43
C LYS A 52 -0.30 -12.99 -0.95
N TRP A 53 -0.92 -11.84 -0.77
CA TRP A 53 -2.32 -11.63 -1.11
C TRP A 53 -2.62 -11.92 -2.60
N THR A 54 -1.73 -11.57 -3.51
CA THR A 54 -1.86 -11.86 -4.94
C THR A 54 -1.83 -13.35 -5.30
N ALA A 55 -1.29 -14.19 -4.42
CA ALA A 55 -1.28 -15.64 -4.58
C ALA A 55 -2.43 -16.33 -3.81
N THR A 56 -3.12 -15.60 -2.94
CA THR A 56 -4.25 -16.11 -2.13
C THR A 56 -5.55 -16.03 -2.89
N PHE A 57 -5.73 -14.99 -3.71
CA PHE A 57 -6.98 -14.73 -4.43
C PHE A 57 -6.83 -15.01 -5.92
N SER A 58 -7.89 -15.56 -6.53
CA SER A 58 -7.96 -15.71 -7.98
C SER A 58 -8.10 -14.34 -8.68
N GLN A 59 -7.74 -14.29 -9.94
CA GLN A 59 -7.94 -13.07 -10.74
C GLN A 59 -9.44 -12.74 -10.92
N GLU A 60 -10.28 -13.79 -10.98
CA GLU A 60 -11.73 -13.63 -11.05
C GLU A 60 -12.28 -12.97 -9.78
N ALA A 61 -11.82 -13.38 -8.61
CA ALA A 61 -12.24 -12.78 -7.34
C ALA A 61 -11.74 -11.34 -7.22
N LEU A 62 -10.48 -11.07 -7.57
CA LEU A 62 -9.96 -9.69 -7.56
C LEU A 62 -10.66 -8.80 -8.59
N GLY A 63 -11.15 -9.39 -9.69
CA GLY A 63 -11.84 -8.67 -10.77
C GLY A 63 -13.26 -8.17 -10.44
N VAL A 64 -13.83 -8.51 -9.27
CA VAL A 64 -15.12 -7.96 -8.85
C VAL A 64 -14.99 -6.56 -8.24
N PHE A 65 -13.79 -6.16 -7.84
CA PHE A 65 -13.55 -4.85 -7.25
C PHE A 65 -13.38 -3.76 -8.31
N ASP A 66 -13.88 -2.56 -7.99
CA ASP A 66 -13.69 -1.37 -8.82
C ASP A 66 -12.23 -0.85 -8.76
N TYR A 67 -11.51 -1.13 -7.67
CA TYR A 67 -10.11 -0.73 -7.49
C TYR A 67 -9.39 -1.60 -6.45
N LEU A 68 -8.08 -1.75 -6.65
CA LEU A 68 -7.17 -2.49 -5.78
C LEU A 68 -6.15 -1.52 -5.17
N PHE A 69 -5.97 -1.58 -3.84
CA PHE A 69 -4.89 -0.90 -3.14
C PHE A 69 -3.74 -1.87 -2.88
N THR A 70 -2.52 -1.41 -3.05
CA THR A 70 -1.34 -2.02 -2.42
C THR A 70 -0.52 -0.97 -1.70
N ASP A 71 0.30 -1.39 -0.75
CA ASP A 71 1.23 -0.52 -0.05
C ASP A 71 2.63 -1.16 0.08
N ALA A 72 3.57 -0.39 0.58
CA ALA A 72 4.92 -0.85 0.92
C ALA A 72 5.15 -0.85 2.44
N MET A 73 4.08 -0.91 3.25
CA MET A 73 4.21 -0.98 4.71
C MET A 73 4.65 -2.37 5.21
N THR A 74 4.54 -3.40 4.35
CA THR A 74 5.13 -4.71 4.56
C THR A 74 6.10 -5.02 3.43
N ILE A 75 7.38 -5.17 3.75
CA ILE A 75 8.45 -5.45 2.78
C ILE A 75 9.18 -6.75 3.12
N ILE A 76 9.95 -7.25 2.19
CA ILE A 76 10.97 -8.26 2.48
C ILE A 76 12.28 -7.52 2.80
N ASP A 77 12.78 -7.65 4.02
CA ASP A 77 14.00 -6.99 4.44
C ASP A 77 15.25 -7.57 3.75
N HIS A 78 16.40 -6.94 3.95
CA HIS A 78 17.67 -7.36 3.34
C HIS A 78 18.19 -8.72 3.83
N LYS A 79 17.53 -9.37 4.81
CA LYS A 79 17.77 -10.74 5.26
C LYS A 79 16.70 -11.72 4.78
N GLY A 80 15.74 -11.27 3.98
CA GLY A 80 14.66 -12.10 3.44
C GLY A 80 13.49 -12.34 4.40
N ARG A 81 13.36 -11.55 5.47
CA ARG A 81 12.27 -11.64 6.44
C ARG A 81 11.14 -10.69 6.05
N ASN A 82 9.89 -11.07 6.33
CA ASN A 82 8.78 -10.11 6.32
C ASN A 82 9.01 -9.06 7.41
N SER A 83 8.90 -7.79 7.06
CA SER A 83 9.05 -6.65 7.96
C SER A 83 7.90 -5.68 7.74
N ARG A 84 7.05 -5.54 8.74
CA ARG A 84 6.00 -4.51 8.79
C ARG A 84 6.62 -3.25 9.35
N ILE A 85 6.90 -2.29 8.48
CA ILE A 85 7.68 -1.09 8.85
C ILE A 85 6.95 -0.17 9.85
N TYR A 86 5.65 -0.39 10.07
CA TYR A 86 4.84 0.26 11.11
C TYR A 86 4.90 -0.45 12.47
N ARG A 87 5.71 -1.51 12.58
CA ARG A 87 5.98 -2.24 13.83
C ARG A 87 7.46 -2.13 14.17
N PRO A 88 7.84 -1.30 15.14
CA PRO A 88 9.24 -1.06 15.46
C PRO A 88 10.04 -2.34 15.75
N GLU A 89 9.38 -3.34 16.36
CA GLU A 89 9.99 -4.64 16.68
C GLU A 89 10.30 -5.52 15.46
N GLU A 90 9.76 -5.20 14.30
CA GLU A 90 10.00 -5.92 13.04
C GLU A 90 10.97 -5.16 12.11
N VAL A 91 11.37 -3.95 12.48
CA VAL A 91 12.34 -3.15 11.72
C VAL A 91 13.75 -3.49 12.17
N HIS A 92 14.55 -4.05 11.27
CA HIS A 92 15.91 -4.49 11.58
C HIS A 92 16.90 -3.91 10.57
N TYR A 93 17.93 -3.27 11.07
CA TYR A 93 18.99 -2.73 10.21
C TYR A 93 20.10 -3.76 9.96
N ASP A 94 20.45 -4.62 10.93
CA ASP A 94 21.37 -5.78 10.80
C ASP A 94 22.69 -5.48 10.05
N GLY A 95 23.32 -4.37 10.39
CA GLY A 95 24.61 -3.97 9.81
C GLY A 95 24.52 -3.09 8.56
N VAL A 96 23.33 -2.68 8.14
CA VAL A 96 23.15 -1.64 7.13
C VAL A 96 22.85 -0.29 7.79
N THR A 97 23.23 0.80 7.12
CA THR A 97 22.85 2.14 7.57
C THR A 97 21.36 2.43 7.26
N LYS A 98 20.79 3.46 7.90
CA LYS A 98 19.41 3.89 7.57
C LYS A 98 19.28 4.35 6.12
N GLU A 99 20.30 4.95 5.54
CA GLU A 99 20.34 5.31 4.12
C GLU A 99 20.26 4.06 3.21
N GLN A 100 21.04 3.01 3.53
CA GLN A 100 21.00 1.75 2.80
C GLN A 100 19.66 1.02 2.99
N TYR A 101 19.09 1.09 4.19
CA TYR A 101 17.75 0.59 4.44
C TYR A 101 16.70 1.33 3.59
N MET A 102 16.82 2.66 3.47
CA MET A 102 15.94 3.47 2.61
C MET A 102 16.05 3.09 1.15
N ASP A 103 17.28 2.89 0.64
CA ASP A 103 17.48 2.44 -0.75
C ASP A 103 16.78 1.08 -0.97
N HIS A 104 16.92 0.17 -0.02
CA HIS A 104 16.23 -1.11 -0.06
C HIS A 104 14.69 -0.97 0.01
N LEU A 105 14.17 -0.09 0.88
CA LEU A 105 12.74 0.19 0.97
C LEU A 105 12.19 0.70 -0.37
N VAL A 106 12.88 1.62 -1.03
CA VAL A 106 12.52 2.11 -2.36
C VAL A 106 12.57 0.98 -3.40
N ASP A 107 13.60 0.13 -3.38
CA ASP A 107 13.71 -1.04 -4.26
C ASP A 107 12.53 -2.00 -4.07
N GLN A 108 12.14 -2.27 -2.82
CA GLN A 108 10.97 -3.10 -2.52
C GLN A 108 9.66 -2.44 -2.98
N THR A 109 9.50 -1.12 -2.76
CA THR A 109 8.34 -0.36 -3.24
C THR A 109 8.21 -0.46 -4.77
N VAL A 110 9.28 -0.18 -5.51
CA VAL A 110 9.32 -0.31 -6.97
C VAL A 110 8.95 -1.74 -7.41
N LYS A 111 9.49 -2.76 -6.74
CA LYS A 111 9.20 -4.16 -7.03
C LYS A 111 7.72 -4.51 -6.77
N ILE A 112 7.14 -4.04 -5.67
CA ILE A 112 5.74 -4.24 -5.32
C ILE A 112 4.85 -3.62 -6.41
N LEU A 113 5.04 -2.34 -6.69
CA LEU A 113 4.25 -1.60 -7.68
C LEU A 113 4.39 -2.12 -9.12
N THR A 114 5.49 -2.81 -9.42
CA THR A 114 5.71 -3.43 -10.73
C THR A 114 5.01 -4.78 -10.87
N ASN A 115 4.85 -5.53 -9.77
CA ASN A 115 4.44 -6.94 -9.84
C ASN A 115 3.05 -7.21 -9.23
N GLU A 116 2.53 -6.34 -8.39
CA GLU A 116 1.20 -6.51 -7.80
C GLU A 116 0.16 -5.74 -8.62
N PRO A 117 -1.03 -6.32 -8.84
CA PRO A 117 -2.12 -5.60 -9.48
C PRO A 117 -2.63 -4.51 -8.52
N ALA A 118 -2.41 -3.26 -8.86
CA ALA A 118 -2.83 -2.13 -8.03
C ALA A 118 -3.26 -0.95 -8.89
N ASP A 119 -4.40 -0.37 -8.52
CA ASP A 119 -4.88 0.89 -9.08
C ASP A 119 -4.43 2.08 -8.24
N ILE A 120 -4.18 1.84 -6.94
CA ILE A 120 -3.80 2.89 -5.99
C ILE A 120 -2.64 2.41 -5.11
N TYR A 121 -1.59 3.23 -5.01
CA TYR A 121 -0.51 3.06 -4.04
C TYR A 121 -0.90 3.76 -2.74
N ALA A 122 -1.22 2.95 -1.73
CA ALA A 122 -1.65 3.41 -0.40
C ALA A 122 -0.46 3.68 0.52
N ASN A 123 -0.68 4.54 1.51
CA ASN A 123 0.32 4.92 2.52
C ASN A 123 1.70 5.29 1.91
N PRO A 124 1.74 6.11 0.84
CA PRO A 124 2.97 6.38 0.15
C PRO A 124 3.97 7.08 1.06
N THR A 125 5.24 6.75 0.89
CA THR A 125 6.34 7.37 1.63
C THR A 125 6.32 7.16 3.16
N TYR A 126 5.61 6.13 3.64
CA TYR A 126 5.66 5.78 5.07
C TYR A 126 7.09 5.40 5.49
N LEU A 127 7.47 5.79 6.71
CA LEU A 127 8.78 5.50 7.30
C LEU A 127 8.63 4.78 8.65
N PRO A 128 9.59 3.92 9.02
CA PRO A 128 9.72 3.45 10.40
C PRO A 128 9.75 4.60 11.40
N ASP A 129 9.21 4.38 12.59
CA ASP A 129 9.04 5.41 13.62
C ASP A 129 10.34 6.17 13.95
N ASP A 130 11.47 5.46 14.00
CA ASP A 130 12.78 6.02 14.31
C ASP A 130 13.45 6.77 13.14
N MET A 131 12.75 6.86 11.99
CA MET A 131 13.17 7.61 10.81
C MET A 131 12.24 8.79 10.50
N GLN A 132 11.04 8.83 11.06
CA GLN A 132 10.03 9.84 10.74
C GLN A 132 10.47 11.28 11.01
N ALA A 133 11.28 11.50 12.06
CA ALA A 133 11.78 12.83 12.40
C ALA A 133 12.68 13.45 11.32
N ASP A 134 13.32 12.63 10.51
CA ASP A 134 14.24 13.02 9.44
C ASP A 134 13.64 12.71 8.05
N TYR A 135 12.32 12.84 7.89
CA TYR A 135 11.56 12.44 6.70
C TYR A 135 12.20 12.95 5.39
N ASP A 136 12.49 14.25 5.27
CA ASP A 136 13.04 14.88 4.05
C ASP A 136 14.48 14.42 3.75
N ARG A 137 15.20 13.96 4.77
CA ARG A 137 16.52 13.35 4.59
C ARG A 137 16.42 12.00 3.89
N TYR A 138 15.41 11.22 4.23
CA TYR A 138 15.26 9.86 3.71
C TYR A 138 14.47 9.81 2.40
N TRP A 139 13.42 10.60 2.26
CA TRP A 139 12.68 10.76 1.02
C TRP A 139 13.28 11.91 0.19
N THR A 140 14.46 11.65 -0.39
CA THR A 140 15.09 12.57 -1.34
C THR A 140 14.36 12.57 -2.68
N ASP A 141 14.48 13.66 -3.46
CA ASP A 141 13.89 13.77 -4.79
C ASP A 141 14.19 12.55 -5.66
N ALA A 142 15.45 12.10 -5.68
CA ALA A 142 15.85 10.93 -6.47
C ALA A 142 15.14 9.62 -6.06
N ARG A 143 14.79 9.44 -4.80
CA ARG A 143 14.04 8.27 -4.31
C ARG A 143 12.56 8.40 -4.64
N VAL A 144 12.02 9.60 -4.51
CA VAL A 144 10.64 9.94 -4.89
C VAL A 144 10.45 9.73 -6.38
N ASP A 145 11.32 10.29 -7.22
CA ASP A 145 11.25 10.15 -8.68
C ASP A 145 11.19 8.68 -9.11
N ARG A 146 11.99 7.81 -8.49
CA ARG A 146 11.97 6.37 -8.80
C ARG A 146 10.61 5.73 -8.56
N VAL A 147 9.89 6.15 -7.52
CA VAL A 147 8.54 5.64 -7.21
C VAL A 147 7.54 6.26 -8.18
N LEU A 148 7.60 7.57 -8.42
CA LEU A 148 6.71 8.28 -9.34
C LEU A 148 6.82 7.75 -10.77
N ASP A 149 8.04 7.45 -11.26
CA ASP A 149 8.27 6.84 -12.58
C ASP A 149 7.50 5.52 -12.76
N VAL A 150 7.42 4.71 -11.70
CA VAL A 150 6.66 3.45 -11.73
C VAL A 150 5.16 3.72 -11.71
N LEU A 151 4.69 4.63 -10.86
CA LEU A 151 3.28 5.01 -10.81
C LEU A 151 2.81 5.54 -12.17
N GLU A 152 3.58 6.43 -12.79
CA GLU A 152 3.26 6.96 -14.11
C GLU A 152 3.25 5.85 -15.19
N ARG A 153 4.27 5.00 -15.18
CA ARG A 153 4.41 3.91 -16.17
C ARG A 153 3.23 2.94 -16.14
N TYR A 154 2.71 2.62 -14.97
CA TYR A 154 1.63 1.63 -14.80
C TYR A 154 0.25 2.27 -14.58
N GLY A 155 0.16 3.60 -14.54
CA GLY A 155 -1.09 4.33 -14.35
C GLY A 155 -1.67 4.16 -12.94
N ILE A 156 -0.82 3.97 -11.93
CA ILE A 156 -1.21 3.76 -10.54
C ILE A 156 -1.41 5.13 -9.87
N ALA A 157 -2.57 5.34 -9.24
CA ALA A 157 -2.84 6.56 -8.50
C ALA A 157 -2.08 6.59 -7.16
N LEU A 158 -1.70 7.78 -6.72
CA LEU A 158 -1.07 8.01 -5.42
C LEU A 158 -2.11 8.43 -4.39
N GLU A 159 -2.18 7.74 -3.24
CA GLU A 159 -3.01 8.16 -2.12
C GLU A 159 -2.45 9.42 -1.45
N ILE A 160 -3.33 10.34 -1.07
CA ILE A 160 -3.02 11.40 -0.12
C ILE A 160 -3.58 10.98 1.24
N ASN A 161 -2.71 10.46 2.11
CA ASN A 161 -3.10 9.96 3.42
C ASN A 161 -3.09 11.06 4.48
N ALA A 162 -4.27 11.60 4.78
CA ALA A 162 -4.41 12.69 5.77
C ALA A 162 -4.09 12.25 7.21
N ARG A 163 -4.23 10.97 7.55
CA ARG A 163 -3.94 10.44 8.89
C ARG A 163 -2.45 10.53 9.21
N TYR A 164 -1.62 10.09 8.26
CA TYR A 164 -0.16 10.10 8.41
C TYR A 164 0.48 11.37 7.85
N ARG A 165 -0.30 12.22 7.15
CA ARG A 165 0.17 13.43 6.46
C ARG A 165 1.25 13.12 5.41
N ILE A 166 1.04 12.06 4.65
CA ILE A 166 1.92 11.58 3.59
C ILE A 166 1.18 11.47 2.26
N PRO A 167 1.89 11.64 1.13
CA PRO A 167 3.25 12.19 1.08
C PRO A 167 3.33 13.63 1.58
N SER A 168 4.53 14.15 1.88
CA SER A 168 4.69 15.56 2.27
C SER A 168 4.31 16.49 1.11
N PHE A 169 3.93 17.75 1.43
CA PHE A 169 3.52 18.71 0.41
C PHE A 169 4.60 19.02 -0.65
N GLY A 170 5.87 18.72 -0.38
CA GLY A 170 6.94 18.89 -1.35
C GLY A 170 6.97 17.82 -2.44
N ILE A 171 6.19 16.74 -2.28
CA ILE A 171 6.12 15.61 -3.23
C ILE A 171 4.89 15.70 -4.13
N ILE A 172 3.85 16.43 -3.71
CA ILE A 172 2.63 16.69 -4.45
C ILE A 172 2.80 17.98 -5.27
#